data_8ad4873c9fff83f55297f7920e0ef843
#
_entry.id   8ad4873c9fff83f55297f7920e0ef843
#
_cell.length_a   1.000
_cell.length_b   1.000
_cell.length_c   1.000
_cell.angle_alpha   90.00
_cell.angle_beta   90.00
_cell.angle_gamma   90.00
#
_symmetry.space_group_name_H-M   'P 1'
#
loop_
_entity.id
_entity.type
_entity.pdbx_description
1 polymer ?
#
loop_
_entity_poly.entity_id
_entity_poly.type
_entity_poly.pdbx_seq_one_letter_code
_entity_poly.pdbx_strand_id
1 'polypeptide(L)'
;VKRAALVLALLAATPALAQRMRPADVDKLPSSTPALTEAYGKEPAQLGDLRLPAGPGPHPVVIVIHGGCWWKGFATRQNTAALASRLTEKGFATWNIEYRQAGETGPDGKYSGDPGAGWPGTFKDWAAATDHLRELAKRHPLDLNRVAVTGHSAGAHAALWVASRHKLPKDSEIASPDPLKIGAVVAIDGPGDPGAEIETFEKGCGVPAGKAMFGGSPAEQPKRWAEGSPQAQLPLGVKSGLVSASLFLSPTASARWVTEARKGKDKSSALILGGTGHFEVIAPGSPVWSQVEAFLLEQLKVEK
;
A
#
# COMPACT_ATOMS: atom_id res chain seq x y z
N VAL A 1 11.78 -52.06 50.33
CA VAL A 1 11.20 -50.77 49.98
C VAL A 1 11.50 -50.49 48.53
N LYS A 2 10.50 -50.69 47.61
CA LYS A 2 10.62 -50.39 46.18
C LYS A 2 10.25 -48.95 45.93
N ARG A 3 11.21 -48.13 45.44
CA ARG A 3 10.94 -46.77 45.03
C ARG A 3 10.34 -46.79 43.61
N ALA A 4 9.09 -46.40 43.45
CA ALA A 4 8.50 -46.13 42.14
C ALA A 4 8.97 -44.78 41.61
N ALA A 5 9.64 -44.77 40.49
CA ALA A 5 9.98 -43.53 39.77
C ALA A 5 8.77 -43.06 38.98
N LEU A 6 8.29 -41.87 39.33
CA LEU A 6 7.20 -41.15 38.62
C LEU A 6 7.83 -40.49 37.38
N VAL A 7 7.57 -41.01 36.19
CA VAL A 7 7.96 -40.36 34.91
C VAL A 7 6.89 -39.35 34.59
N LEU A 8 7.20 -38.08 34.79
CA LEU A 8 6.37 -36.96 34.33
C LEU A 8 6.62 -36.72 32.83
N ALA A 9 5.71 -37.18 31.98
CA ALA A 9 5.74 -36.85 30.55
C ALA A 9 5.30 -35.40 30.39
N LEU A 10 6.25 -34.49 30.15
CA LEU A 10 5.98 -33.16 29.64
C LEU A 10 5.48 -33.28 28.20
N LEU A 11 4.19 -33.19 27.98
CA LEU A 11 3.61 -32.92 26.67
C LEU A 11 4.01 -31.50 26.28
N ALA A 12 5.08 -31.37 25.47
CA ALA A 12 5.39 -30.13 24.79
C ALA A 12 4.23 -29.85 23.82
N ALA A 13 3.34 -28.92 24.18
CA ALA A 13 2.37 -28.37 23.25
C ALA A 13 3.15 -27.69 22.13
N THR A 14 3.21 -28.32 20.96
CA THR A 14 3.67 -27.65 19.74
C THR A 14 2.77 -26.42 19.55
N PRO A 15 3.32 -25.19 19.40
CA PRO A 15 2.50 -24.06 19.08
C PRO A 15 1.77 -24.40 17.77
N ALA A 16 0.44 -24.44 17.82
CA ALA A 16 -0.39 -24.54 16.64
C ALA A 16 0.08 -23.42 15.71
N LEU A 17 0.55 -23.76 14.51
CA LEU A 17 0.84 -22.77 13.47
C LEU A 17 -0.46 -21.98 13.28
N ALA A 18 -0.50 -20.76 13.79
CA ALA A 18 -1.66 -19.91 13.65
C ALA A 18 -1.97 -19.81 12.15
N GLN A 19 -3.20 -20.14 11.77
CA GLN A 19 -3.62 -20.09 10.39
C GLN A 19 -3.40 -18.66 9.87
N ARG A 20 -2.65 -18.51 8.79
CA ARG A 20 -2.38 -17.20 8.19
C ARG A 20 -3.67 -16.57 7.71
N MET A 21 -3.81 -15.27 7.95
CA MET A 21 -4.96 -14.50 7.46
C MET A 21 -5.00 -14.46 5.94
N ARG A 22 -6.21 -14.48 5.40
CA ARG A 22 -6.51 -14.34 3.97
C ARG A 22 -7.15 -12.98 3.71
N PRO A 23 -7.24 -12.51 2.45
CA PRO A 23 -7.91 -11.26 2.10
C PRO A 23 -9.30 -11.13 2.74
N ALA A 24 -10.13 -12.17 2.59
CA ALA A 24 -11.48 -12.19 3.12
C ALA A 24 -11.58 -12.14 4.66
N ASP A 25 -10.52 -12.45 5.38
CA ASP A 25 -10.48 -12.35 6.84
C ASP A 25 -10.25 -10.88 7.25
N VAL A 26 -9.43 -10.15 6.49
CA VAL A 26 -9.19 -8.70 6.68
C VAL A 26 -10.42 -7.89 6.30
N ASP A 27 -11.11 -8.24 5.22
CA ASP A 27 -12.33 -7.56 4.76
C ASP A 27 -13.46 -7.58 5.81
N LYS A 28 -13.44 -8.55 6.73
CA LYS A 28 -14.42 -8.70 7.81
C LYS A 28 -14.02 -7.98 9.11
N LEU A 29 -12.81 -7.43 9.18
CA LEU A 29 -12.39 -6.70 10.37
C LEU A 29 -13.27 -5.47 10.60
N PRO A 30 -13.57 -5.13 11.86
CA PRO A 30 -14.34 -3.94 12.19
C PRO A 30 -13.67 -2.68 11.61
N SER A 31 -14.48 -1.84 10.99
CA SER A 31 -14.07 -0.53 10.49
C SER A 31 -15.14 0.51 10.77
N SER A 32 -14.72 1.75 11.02
CA SER A 32 -15.64 2.86 11.21
C SER A 32 -16.32 3.23 9.89
N THR A 33 -17.56 3.71 9.97
CA THR A 33 -18.25 4.28 8.82
C THR A 33 -17.48 5.51 8.32
N PRO A 34 -17.22 5.65 7.01
CA PRO A 34 -16.67 6.88 6.46
C PRO A 34 -17.58 8.07 6.73
N ALA A 35 -17.01 9.24 6.97
CA ALA A 35 -17.74 10.48 7.00
C ALA A 35 -18.33 10.83 5.61
N LEU A 36 -17.63 10.38 4.56
CA LEU A 36 -18.00 10.62 3.17
C LEU A 36 -17.41 9.52 2.29
N THR A 37 -18.18 9.05 1.31
CA THR A 37 -17.66 8.35 0.12
C THR A 37 -17.86 9.26 -1.07
N GLU A 38 -16.78 9.61 -1.78
CA GLU A 38 -16.84 10.58 -2.89
C GLU A 38 -16.04 10.09 -4.10
N ALA A 39 -16.57 10.39 -5.28
CA ALA A 39 -15.88 10.14 -6.55
C ALA A 39 -14.84 11.24 -6.81
N TYR A 40 -13.63 10.82 -7.19
CA TYR A 40 -12.57 11.72 -7.66
C TYR A 40 -12.43 11.73 -9.18
N GLY A 41 -13.28 10.97 -9.88
CA GLY A 41 -13.31 10.86 -11.32
C GLY A 41 -14.66 10.36 -11.82
N LYS A 42 -14.73 9.97 -13.10
CA LYS A 42 -15.98 9.57 -13.77
C LYS A 42 -16.22 8.07 -13.79
N GLU A 43 -15.16 7.27 -13.61
CA GLU A 43 -15.26 5.82 -13.66
C GLU A 43 -15.75 5.27 -12.31
N PRO A 44 -16.49 4.16 -12.29
CA PRO A 44 -17.05 3.58 -11.06
C PRO A 44 -16.01 3.26 -9.97
N ALA A 45 -14.79 2.90 -10.36
CA ALA A 45 -13.69 2.64 -9.44
C ALA A 45 -12.96 3.91 -8.97
N GLN A 46 -13.28 5.10 -9.51
CA GLN A 46 -12.64 6.35 -9.13
C GLN A 46 -13.36 7.00 -7.95
N LEU A 47 -13.28 6.38 -6.78
CA LEU A 47 -13.92 6.87 -5.55
C LEU A 47 -13.04 6.57 -4.32
N GLY A 48 -13.34 7.21 -3.22
CA GLY A 48 -12.65 6.97 -1.95
C GLY A 48 -13.54 7.24 -0.74
N ASP A 49 -13.12 6.74 0.40
CA ASP A 49 -13.77 6.88 1.70
C ASP A 49 -12.95 7.83 2.57
N LEU A 50 -13.52 8.99 2.89
CA LEU A 50 -12.93 9.93 3.84
C LEU A 50 -13.38 9.58 5.25
N ARG A 51 -12.43 9.44 6.18
CA ARG A 51 -12.68 9.36 7.62
C ARG A 51 -12.00 10.52 8.31
N LEU A 52 -12.69 11.10 9.27
CA LEU A 52 -12.19 12.25 10.03
C LEU A 52 -12.03 11.86 11.51
N PRO A 53 -10.89 12.16 12.14
CA PRO A 53 -10.73 11.94 13.56
C PRO A 53 -11.59 12.93 14.38
N ALA A 54 -11.76 12.63 15.65
CA ALA A 54 -12.44 13.55 16.57
C ALA A 54 -11.66 14.86 16.73
N GLY A 55 -12.39 15.94 16.99
CA GLY A 55 -11.84 17.28 17.22
C GLY A 55 -11.91 18.20 16.00
N PRO A 56 -11.58 19.48 16.18
CA PRO A 56 -11.84 20.52 15.15
C PRO A 56 -10.88 20.49 13.96
N GLY A 57 -9.68 19.89 14.07
CA GLY A 57 -8.65 19.93 13.02
C GLY A 57 -7.92 21.29 12.95
N PRO A 58 -7.19 21.59 11.84
CA PRO A 58 -7.03 20.73 10.67
C PRO A 58 -6.16 19.49 10.96
N HIS A 59 -6.60 18.34 10.44
CA HIS A 59 -5.99 17.05 10.69
C HIS A 59 -4.92 16.70 9.66
N PRO A 60 -3.79 16.07 10.05
CA PRO A 60 -2.87 15.47 9.10
C PRO A 60 -3.60 14.38 8.31
N VAL A 61 -3.23 14.21 7.04
CA VAL A 61 -3.92 13.31 6.12
C VAL A 61 -3.07 12.10 5.81
N VAL A 62 -3.67 10.92 5.80
CA VAL A 62 -3.06 9.70 5.27
C VAL A 62 -3.92 9.15 4.14
N ILE A 63 -3.34 9.08 2.95
CA ILE A 63 -3.93 8.33 1.83
C ILE A 63 -3.66 6.86 2.08
N VAL A 64 -4.69 6.03 1.96
CA VAL A 64 -4.57 4.58 2.15
C VAL A 64 -4.93 3.88 0.84
N ILE A 65 -4.04 2.99 0.35
CA ILE A 65 -4.19 2.34 -0.95
C ILE A 65 -4.17 0.82 -0.77
N HIS A 66 -5.24 0.16 -1.21
CA HIS A 66 -5.36 -1.30 -1.09
C HIS A 66 -4.48 -2.05 -2.08
N GLY A 67 -4.24 -3.32 -1.78
CA GLY A 67 -3.52 -4.26 -2.62
C GLY A 67 -4.39 -4.92 -3.69
N GLY A 68 -4.14 -6.22 -3.93
CA GLY A 68 -4.89 -7.03 -4.89
C GLY A 68 -4.19 -7.18 -6.23
N CYS A 69 -2.85 -7.18 -6.24
CA CYS A 69 -2.05 -7.49 -7.44
C CYS A 69 -2.35 -6.59 -8.65
N TRP A 70 -2.89 -5.39 -8.43
CA TRP A 70 -3.45 -4.51 -9.48
C TRP A 70 -4.53 -5.19 -10.33
N TRP A 71 -5.03 -6.36 -9.91
CA TRP A 71 -5.88 -7.26 -10.68
C TRP A 71 -7.33 -7.22 -10.21
N LYS A 72 -8.26 -7.05 -11.15
CA LYS A 72 -9.69 -6.94 -10.86
C LYS A 72 -10.22 -8.16 -10.13
N GLY A 73 -10.94 -7.91 -9.03
CA GLY A 73 -11.59 -8.94 -8.23
C GLY A 73 -10.73 -9.54 -7.12
N PHE A 74 -9.47 -9.11 -6.94
CA PHE A 74 -8.61 -9.62 -5.86
C PHE A 74 -8.79 -8.88 -4.54
N ALA A 75 -8.94 -7.55 -4.59
CA ALA A 75 -9.23 -6.74 -3.43
C ALA A 75 -9.91 -5.42 -3.83
N THR A 76 -10.52 -4.77 -2.86
CA THR A 76 -11.06 -3.42 -2.96
C THR A 76 -10.58 -2.59 -1.77
N ARG A 77 -10.96 -1.30 -1.71
CA ARG A 77 -10.67 -0.45 -0.56
C ARG A 77 -11.20 -1.01 0.77
N GLN A 78 -12.12 -1.99 0.75
CA GLN A 78 -12.58 -2.69 1.95
C GLN A 78 -11.43 -3.41 2.65
N ASN A 79 -10.46 -3.93 1.89
CA ASN A 79 -9.29 -4.65 2.44
C ASN A 79 -8.39 -3.77 3.32
N THR A 80 -8.46 -2.46 3.17
CA THR A 80 -7.72 -1.49 3.99
C THR A 80 -8.62 -0.65 4.91
N ALA A 81 -9.92 -0.95 4.98
CA ALA A 81 -10.87 -0.17 5.76
C ALA A 81 -10.56 -0.20 7.27
N ALA A 82 -10.17 -1.36 7.82
CA ALA A 82 -9.78 -1.49 9.23
C ALA A 82 -8.49 -0.72 9.54
N LEU A 83 -7.49 -0.78 8.65
CA LEU A 83 -6.26 0.01 8.74
C LEU A 83 -6.57 1.52 8.73
N ALA A 84 -7.39 1.97 7.77
CA ALA A 84 -7.80 3.38 7.67
C ALA A 84 -8.54 3.84 8.93
N SER A 85 -9.48 3.02 9.44
CA SER A 85 -10.19 3.30 10.70
C SER A 85 -9.23 3.46 11.87
N ARG A 86 -8.26 2.55 11.98
CA ARG A 86 -7.29 2.59 13.08
C ARG A 86 -6.39 3.83 13.02
N LEU A 87 -5.94 4.23 11.82
CA LEU A 87 -5.20 5.48 11.64
C LEU A 87 -6.07 6.70 11.98
N THR A 88 -7.38 6.65 11.68
CA THR A 88 -8.31 7.72 12.06
C THR A 88 -8.44 7.85 13.58
N GLU A 89 -8.55 6.75 14.32
CA GLU A 89 -8.52 6.75 15.78
C GLU A 89 -7.23 7.35 16.36
N LYS A 90 -6.13 7.29 15.60
CA LYS A 90 -4.82 7.86 15.99
C LYS A 90 -4.65 9.33 15.58
N GLY A 91 -5.68 9.97 15.07
CA GLY A 91 -5.70 11.40 14.80
C GLY A 91 -5.38 11.82 13.37
N PHE A 92 -5.31 10.88 12.42
CA PHE A 92 -5.17 11.20 11.00
C PHE A 92 -6.56 11.26 10.32
N ALA A 93 -6.79 12.24 9.48
CA ALA A 93 -7.83 12.08 8.45
C ALA A 93 -7.35 11.03 7.44
N THR A 94 -8.18 10.06 7.10
CA THR A 94 -7.79 9.03 6.12
C THR A 94 -8.63 9.14 4.86
N TRP A 95 -7.94 9.07 3.70
CA TRP A 95 -8.54 8.97 2.38
C TRP A 95 -8.21 7.61 1.79
N ASN A 96 -9.14 6.64 1.96
CA ASN A 96 -8.98 5.25 1.54
C ASN A 96 -9.55 5.07 0.14
N ILE A 97 -8.69 4.97 -0.85
CA ILE A 97 -9.07 5.04 -2.27
C ILE A 97 -9.31 3.68 -2.90
N GLU A 98 -10.26 3.64 -3.82
CA GLU A 98 -10.41 2.64 -4.85
C GLU A 98 -9.73 3.14 -6.13
N TYR A 99 -9.42 2.27 -7.07
CA TYR A 99 -8.81 2.61 -8.36
C TYR A 99 -9.11 1.54 -9.39
N ARG A 100 -9.05 1.88 -10.69
CA ARG A 100 -9.23 0.91 -11.78
C ARG A 100 -8.15 -0.15 -11.75
N GLN A 101 -8.58 -1.40 -11.77
CA GLN A 101 -7.73 -2.57 -11.69
C GLN A 101 -7.62 -3.27 -13.04
N ALA A 102 -6.40 -3.68 -13.40
CA ALA A 102 -6.11 -4.37 -14.65
C ALA A 102 -6.70 -5.79 -14.68
N GLY A 103 -6.63 -6.41 -15.82
CA GLY A 103 -7.09 -7.77 -16.08
C GLY A 103 -6.49 -8.28 -17.37
N GLU A 104 -7.08 -9.31 -17.94
CA GLU A 104 -6.69 -9.88 -19.22
C GLU A 104 -7.89 -10.00 -20.15
N THR A 105 -7.62 -10.12 -21.44
CA THR A 105 -8.65 -10.47 -22.43
C THR A 105 -8.76 -11.98 -22.51
N GLY A 106 -9.92 -12.50 -22.13
CA GLY A 106 -10.21 -13.93 -22.16
C GLY A 106 -10.36 -14.48 -23.57
N PRO A 107 -10.50 -15.81 -23.72
CA PRO A 107 -10.71 -16.46 -25.01
C PRO A 107 -12.01 -16.00 -25.72
N ASP A 108 -12.97 -15.48 -24.98
CA ASP A 108 -14.23 -14.91 -25.49
C ASP A 108 -14.10 -13.45 -25.97
N GLY A 109 -12.89 -12.90 -25.95
CA GLY A 109 -12.58 -11.53 -26.33
C GLY A 109 -12.96 -10.48 -25.29
N LYS A 110 -13.47 -10.87 -24.11
CA LYS A 110 -13.84 -9.92 -23.07
C LYS A 110 -12.68 -9.60 -22.16
N TYR A 111 -12.50 -8.32 -21.88
CA TYR A 111 -11.52 -7.83 -20.90
C TYR A 111 -12.09 -7.96 -19.48
N SER A 112 -11.34 -8.61 -18.59
CA SER A 112 -11.77 -8.87 -17.21
C SER A 112 -11.50 -7.72 -16.25
N GLY A 113 -10.63 -6.77 -16.62
CA GLY A 113 -10.29 -5.59 -15.82
C GLY A 113 -11.28 -4.43 -15.98
N ASP A 114 -11.04 -3.34 -15.28
CA ASP A 114 -11.80 -2.11 -15.45
C ASP A 114 -11.41 -1.42 -16.79
N PRO A 115 -12.34 -0.80 -17.51
CA PRO A 115 -12.03 -0.10 -18.75
C PRO A 115 -10.95 0.95 -18.56
N GLY A 116 -9.90 0.88 -19.38
CA GLY A 116 -8.76 1.80 -19.31
C GLY A 116 -7.85 1.64 -18.09
N ALA A 117 -7.95 0.53 -17.35
CA ALA A 117 -7.00 0.19 -16.28
C ALA A 117 -5.62 -0.20 -16.84
N GLY A 118 -4.65 -0.37 -15.94
CA GLY A 118 -3.25 -0.53 -16.31
C GLY A 118 -2.62 0.80 -16.71
N TRP A 119 -1.59 0.73 -17.55
CA TRP A 119 -0.91 1.92 -18.05
C TRP A 119 -1.72 2.65 -19.13
N PRO A 120 -1.90 3.98 -19.07
CA PRO A 120 -1.53 4.88 -17.96
C PRO A 120 -2.66 5.06 -16.94
N GLY A 121 -3.81 4.39 -17.11
CA GLY A 121 -5.05 4.68 -16.43
C GLY A 121 -4.99 4.50 -14.91
N THR A 122 -4.47 3.38 -14.43
CA THR A 122 -4.37 3.11 -12.98
C THR A 122 -3.42 4.11 -12.28
N PHE A 123 -2.31 4.48 -12.91
CA PHE A 123 -1.40 5.50 -12.39
C PHE A 123 -2.06 6.89 -12.33
N LYS A 124 -2.84 7.23 -13.35
CA LYS A 124 -3.64 8.48 -13.36
C LYS A 124 -4.71 8.48 -12.27
N ASP A 125 -5.29 7.32 -11.94
CA ASP A 125 -6.24 7.22 -10.85
C ASP A 125 -5.59 7.49 -9.50
N TRP A 126 -4.43 6.90 -9.21
CA TRP A 126 -3.68 7.18 -7.98
C TRP A 126 -3.29 8.66 -7.87
N ALA A 127 -2.88 9.26 -8.99
CA ALA A 127 -2.56 10.68 -9.05
C ALA A 127 -3.80 11.54 -8.80
N ALA A 128 -4.91 11.28 -9.51
CA ALA A 128 -6.15 12.04 -9.39
C ALA A 128 -6.76 11.93 -7.98
N ALA A 129 -6.81 10.73 -7.40
CA ALA A 129 -7.29 10.51 -6.04
C ALA A 129 -6.47 11.28 -4.99
N THR A 130 -5.15 11.34 -5.20
CA THR A 130 -4.25 12.13 -4.34
C THR A 130 -4.52 13.62 -4.47
N ASP A 131 -4.62 14.14 -5.70
CA ASP A 131 -4.80 15.56 -5.96
C ASP A 131 -6.21 16.04 -5.59
N HIS A 132 -7.20 15.14 -5.57
CA HIS A 132 -8.58 15.42 -5.11
C HIS A 132 -8.66 15.86 -3.65
N LEU A 133 -7.64 15.58 -2.84
CA LEU A 133 -7.56 16.11 -1.48
C LEU A 133 -7.65 17.64 -1.43
N ARG A 134 -7.26 18.34 -2.49
CA ARG A 134 -7.43 19.80 -2.58
C ARG A 134 -8.91 20.21 -2.59
N GLU A 135 -9.76 19.44 -3.24
CA GLU A 135 -11.22 19.69 -3.24
C GLU A 135 -11.85 19.31 -1.90
N LEU A 136 -11.42 18.19 -1.31
CA LEU A 136 -11.87 17.76 0.01
C LEU A 136 -11.49 18.77 1.10
N ALA A 137 -10.29 19.34 1.04
CA ALA A 137 -9.81 20.34 2.02
C ALA A 137 -10.58 21.66 1.99
N LYS A 138 -11.31 21.98 0.90
CA LYS A 138 -12.20 23.14 0.86
C LYS A 138 -13.44 22.99 1.75
N ARG A 139 -13.79 21.74 2.10
CA ARG A 139 -15.04 21.38 2.78
C ARG A 139 -14.81 20.64 4.11
N HIS A 140 -13.61 20.15 4.33
CA HIS A 140 -13.25 19.34 5.49
C HIS A 140 -11.94 19.84 6.11
N PRO A 141 -11.75 19.69 7.44
CA PRO A 141 -10.59 20.21 8.15
C PRO A 141 -9.32 19.37 7.91
N LEU A 142 -8.81 19.36 6.69
CA LEU A 142 -7.63 18.64 6.27
C LEU A 142 -6.41 19.56 6.22
N ASP A 143 -5.28 19.11 6.76
CA ASP A 143 -3.99 19.83 6.67
C ASP A 143 -3.16 19.28 5.50
N LEU A 144 -3.24 19.95 4.37
CA LEU A 144 -2.49 19.55 3.17
C LEU A 144 -0.98 19.83 3.25
N ASN A 145 -0.49 20.48 4.31
CA ASN A 145 0.95 20.55 4.57
C ASN A 145 1.48 19.30 5.27
N ARG A 146 0.57 18.43 5.77
CA ARG A 146 0.91 17.19 6.46
C ARG A 146 0.19 16.00 5.82
N VAL A 147 0.55 15.72 4.56
CA VAL A 147 0.00 14.58 3.81
C VAL A 147 1.03 13.46 3.76
N ALA A 148 0.62 12.28 4.18
CA ALA A 148 1.36 11.03 4.04
C ALA A 148 0.56 10.03 3.21
N VAL A 149 1.21 8.97 2.76
CA VAL A 149 0.56 7.90 2.02
C VAL A 149 1.04 6.53 2.54
N THR A 150 0.14 5.58 2.62
CA THR A 150 0.45 4.18 2.91
C THR A 150 -0.34 3.26 1.99
N GLY A 151 0.18 2.07 1.78
CA GLY A 151 -0.52 1.06 1.00
C GLY A 151 0.06 -0.32 1.24
N HIS A 152 -0.72 -1.32 0.90
CA HIS A 152 -0.41 -2.73 1.12
C HIS A 152 -0.25 -3.49 -0.19
N SER A 153 0.75 -4.37 -0.29
CA SER A 153 0.94 -5.21 -1.47
C SER A 153 1.08 -4.37 -2.76
N ALA A 154 0.24 -4.58 -3.77
CA ALA A 154 0.16 -3.69 -4.94
C ALA A 154 -0.06 -2.21 -4.57
N GLY A 155 -0.78 -1.93 -3.48
CA GLY A 155 -0.96 -0.58 -2.94
C GLY A 155 0.31 -0.01 -2.30
N ALA A 156 1.25 -0.84 -1.84
CA ALA A 156 2.56 -0.39 -1.37
C ALA A 156 3.37 0.22 -2.51
N HIS A 157 3.38 -0.45 -3.68
CA HIS A 157 3.92 0.12 -4.91
C HIS A 157 3.26 1.45 -5.26
N ALA A 158 1.92 1.48 -5.27
CA ALA A 158 1.15 2.70 -5.54
C ALA A 158 1.51 3.85 -4.58
N ALA A 159 1.64 3.57 -3.28
CA ALA A 159 2.01 4.56 -2.28
C ALA A 159 3.42 5.14 -2.52
N LEU A 160 4.41 4.28 -2.80
CA LEU A 160 5.76 4.71 -3.14
C LEU A 160 5.78 5.52 -4.44
N TRP A 161 5.01 5.10 -5.45
CA TRP A 161 4.91 5.82 -6.71
C TRP A 161 4.25 7.20 -6.51
N VAL A 162 3.17 7.30 -5.76
CA VAL A 162 2.53 8.59 -5.42
C VAL A 162 3.52 9.53 -4.76
N ALA A 163 4.37 9.03 -3.86
CA ALA A 163 5.40 9.83 -3.20
C ALA A 163 6.54 10.26 -4.16
N SER A 164 6.80 9.48 -5.22
CA SER A 164 7.87 9.72 -6.20
C SER A 164 7.44 10.54 -7.43
N ARG A 165 6.14 10.64 -7.74
CA ARG A 165 5.61 11.13 -9.01
C ARG A 165 5.98 12.58 -9.36
N HIS A 166 6.39 13.38 -8.38
CA HIS A 166 6.89 14.75 -8.60
C HIS A 166 8.23 14.78 -9.35
N LYS A 167 8.91 13.65 -9.47
CA LYS A 167 10.19 13.49 -10.16
C LYS A 167 10.04 12.99 -11.61
N LEU A 168 8.84 12.67 -12.02
CA LEU A 168 8.58 12.18 -13.37
C LEU A 168 8.94 13.24 -14.42
N PRO A 169 9.44 12.84 -15.60
CA PRO A 169 9.62 13.72 -16.74
C PRO A 169 8.31 14.43 -17.09
N LYS A 170 8.39 15.71 -17.51
CA LYS A 170 7.18 16.49 -17.84
C LYS A 170 6.40 15.93 -19.03
N ASP A 171 7.07 15.20 -19.92
CA ASP A 171 6.49 14.54 -21.09
C ASP A 171 5.98 13.11 -20.79
N SER A 172 6.04 12.65 -19.54
CA SER A 172 5.51 11.36 -19.16
C SER A 172 3.99 11.35 -19.25
N GLU A 173 3.42 10.25 -19.79
CA GLU A 173 1.97 10.04 -19.87
C GLU A 173 1.27 10.04 -18.52
N ILE A 174 2.01 9.75 -17.43
CA ILE A 174 1.52 9.66 -16.04
C ILE A 174 1.97 10.83 -15.17
N ALA A 175 2.61 11.85 -15.75
CA ALA A 175 2.96 13.06 -15.03
C ALA A 175 1.73 13.91 -14.71
N SER A 176 1.77 14.58 -13.58
CA SER A 176 0.82 15.63 -13.19
C SER A 176 1.52 16.99 -13.26
N PRO A 177 0.87 18.05 -13.76
CA PRO A 177 1.51 19.38 -13.85
C PRO A 177 1.78 19.99 -12.47
N ASP A 178 0.95 19.68 -11.47
CA ASP A 178 1.05 20.17 -10.10
C ASP A 178 0.69 19.03 -9.12
N PRO A 179 1.61 18.07 -8.89
CA PRO A 179 1.33 16.96 -7.98
C PRO A 179 1.25 17.43 -6.53
N LEU A 180 0.22 17.02 -5.79
CA LEU A 180 0.11 17.30 -4.35
C LEU A 180 1.35 16.75 -3.63
N LYS A 181 1.97 17.59 -2.81
CA LYS A 181 3.19 17.23 -2.07
C LYS A 181 2.89 16.17 -1.01
N ILE A 182 3.66 15.09 -1.02
CA ILE A 182 3.67 14.06 0.00
C ILE A 182 4.88 14.29 0.92
N GLY A 183 4.68 14.23 2.22
CA GLY A 183 5.75 14.43 3.21
C GLY A 183 6.33 13.12 3.76
N ALA A 184 5.55 12.04 3.73
CA ALA A 184 5.99 10.71 4.18
C ALA A 184 5.25 9.59 3.46
N VAL A 185 5.90 8.42 3.34
CA VAL A 185 5.31 7.22 2.76
C VAL A 185 5.65 5.98 3.59
N VAL A 186 4.68 5.07 3.75
CA VAL A 186 4.93 3.73 4.29
C VAL A 186 4.40 2.68 3.34
N ALA A 187 5.30 1.86 2.82
CA ALA A 187 4.98 0.71 1.98
C ALA A 187 4.86 -0.56 2.84
N ILE A 188 3.74 -1.27 2.75
CA ILE A 188 3.48 -2.47 3.53
C ILE A 188 3.50 -3.69 2.61
N ASP A 189 4.55 -4.50 2.71
CA ASP A 189 4.78 -5.79 2.06
C ASP A 189 4.42 -5.82 0.56
N GLY A 190 4.99 -4.88 -0.20
CA GLY A 190 4.81 -4.78 -1.65
C GLY A 190 6.04 -4.22 -2.36
N PRO A 191 6.13 -4.34 -3.70
CA PRO A 191 7.35 -4.06 -4.45
C PRO A 191 7.68 -2.55 -4.47
N GLY A 192 8.94 -2.23 -4.18
CA GLY A 192 9.50 -0.89 -4.41
C GLY A 192 10.14 -0.75 -5.79
N ASP A 193 10.54 -1.88 -6.36
CA ASP A 193 11.07 -2.02 -7.70
C ASP A 193 10.29 -3.11 -8.44
N PRO A 194 9.12 -2.77 -9.01
CA PRO A 194 8.28 -3.77 -9.66
C PRO A 194 8.99 -4.51 -10.80
N GLY A 195 9.93 -3.87 -11.50
CA GLY A 195 10.70 -4.52 -12.55
C GLY A 195 11.63 -5.61 -12.06
N ALA A 196 12.35 -5.36 -10.97
CA ALA A 196 13.27 -6.33 -10.39
C ALA A 196 12.55 -7.42 -9.56
N GLU A 197 11.33 -7.14 -9.10
CA GLU A 197 10.59 -8.01 -8.17
C GLU A 197 9.41 -8.72 -8.85
N ILE A 198 9.21 -8.51 -10.17
CA ILE A 198 8.01 -8.95 -10.88
C ILE A 198 7.78 -10.46 -10.84
N GLU A 199 8.83 -11.26 -11.00
CA GLU A 199 8.69 -12.73 -11.00
C GLU A 199 8.17 -13.25 -9.64
N THR A 200 8.72 -12.71 -8.54
CA THR A 200 8.25 -13.06 -7.19
C THR A 200 6.83 -12.57 -6.97
N PHE A 201 6.51 -11.37 -7.44
CA PHE A 201 5.20 -10.77 -7.30
C PHE A 201 4.14 -11.54 -8.09
N GLU A 202 4.37 -11.84 -9.36
CA GLU A 202 3.44 -12.60 -10.21
C GLU A 202 3.26 -14.03 -9.72
N LYS A 203 4.33 -14.67 -9.23
CA LYS A 203 4.24 -15.99 -8.60
C LYS A 203 3.33 -15.97 -7.37
N GLY A 204 3.43 -14.94 -6.54
CA GLY A 204 2.56 -14.77 -5.38
C GLY A 204 1.12 -14.44 -5.75
N CYS A 205 0.90 -13.69 -6.82
CA CYS A 205 -0.41 -13.31 -7.33
C CYS A 205 -1.10 -14.42 -8.15
N GLY A 206 -0.33 -15.30 -8.79
CA GLY A 206 -0.85 -16.34 -9.69
C GLY A 206 -1.41 -15.82 -11.02
N VAL A 207 -1.12 -14.58 -11.38
CA VAL A 207 -1.58 -13.89 -12.60
C VAL A 207 -0.45 -13.03 -13.20
N PRO A 208 -0.47 -12.73 -14.52
CA PRO A 208 0.56 -11.91 -15.17
C PRO A 208 0.33 -10.42 -14.88
N ALA A 209 0.39 -10.05 -13.60
CA ALA A 209 -0.01 -8.75 -13.09
C ALA A 209 0.81 -7.59 -13.66
N GLY A 210 2.13 -7.79 -13.81
CA GLY A 210 3.02 -6.78 -14.37
C GLY A 210 2.73 -6.48 -15.83
N LYS A 211 2.54 -7.54 -16.65
CA LYS A 211 2.16 -7.37 -18.05
C LYS A 211 0.85 -6.61 -18.21
N ALA A 212 -0.16 -6.95 -17.39
CA ALA A 212 -1.45 -6.27 -17.40
C ALA A 212 -1.34 -4.81 -16.94
N MET A 213 -0.53 -4.55 -15.89
CA MET A 213 -0.36 -3.22 -15.32
C MET A 213 0.46 -2.29 -16.21
N PHE A 214 1.55 -2.76 -16.81
CA PHE A 214 2.48 -1.95 -17.61
C PHE A 214 2.28 -2.07 -19.12
N GLY A 215 1.39 -2.98 -19.58
CA GLY A 215 1.09 -3.21 -21.00
C GLY A 215 2.19 -3.96 -21.73
N GLY A 216 3.01 -4.74 -21.01
CA GLY A 216 4.09 -5.56 -21.56
C GLY A 216 5.18 -5.82 -20.51
N SER A 217 6.17 -6.66 -20.87
CA SER A 217 7.34 -6.94 -20.06
C SER A 217 8.27 -5.73 -19.92
N PRO A 218 9.25 -5.75 -18.99
CA PRO A 218 10.27 -4.70 -18.90
C PRO A 218 11.05 -4.49 -20.21
N ALA A 219 11.30 -5.55 -20.98
CA ALA A 219 11.98 -5.45 -22.27
C ALA A 219 11.11 -4.82 -23.36
N GLU A 220 9.79 -5.08 -23.33
CA GLU A 220 8.84 -4.52 -24.31
C GLU A 220 8.45 -3.07 -24.00
N GLN A 221 8.42 -2.68 -22.72
CA GLN A 221 7.95 -1.38 -22.25
C GLN A 221 8.96 -0.71 -21.28
N PRO A 222 10.25 -0.57 -21.62
CA PRO A 222 11.29 -0.14 -20.68
C PRO A 222 11.01 1.24 -20.07
N LYS A 223 10.46 2.18 -20.84
CA LYS A 223 10.09 3.52 -20.35
C LYS A 223 8.99 3.45 -19.29
N ARG A 224 7.93 2.67 -19.52
CA ARG A 224 6.82 2.52 -18.56
C ARG A 224 7.28 1.90 -17.25
N TRP A 225 8.13 0.88 -17.32
CA TRP A 225 8.69 0.24 -16.13
C TRP A 225 9.60 1.19 -15.35
N ALA A 226 10.42 1.99 -16.04
CA ALA A 226 11.27 2.99 -15.38
C ALA A 226 10.45 4.10 -14.71
N GLU A 227 9.43 4.64 -15.37
CA GLU A 227 8.57 5.70 -14.84
C GLU A 227 7.59 5.18 -13.77
N GLY A 228 7.20 3.91 -13.86
CA GLY A 228 6.36 3.25 -12.87
C GLY A 228 7.14 2.65 -11.69
N SER A 229 8.48 2.62 -11.69
CA SER A 229 9.30 2.13 -10.58
C SER A 229 9.70 3.24 -9.62
N PRO A 230 9.17 3.25 -8.37
CA PRO A 230 9.61 4.21 -7.35
C PRO A 230 11.09 4.10 -7.01
N GLN A 231 11.67 2.88 -7.04
CA GLN A 231 13.09 2.64 -6.80
C GLN A 231 13.98 3.40 -7.79
N ALA A 232 13.55 3.51 -9.04
CA ALA A 232 14.28 4.25 -10.08
C ALA A 232 14.26 5.78 -9.84
N GLN A 233 13.36 6.27 -8.98
CA GLN A 233 13.19 7.69 -8.66
C GLN A 233 13.93 8.11 -7.38
N LEU A 234 14.61 7.19 -6.70
CA LEU A 234 15.36 7.52 -5.47
C LEU A 234 16.51 8.52 -5.73
N PRO A 235 16.79 9.44 -4.82
CA PRO A 235 16.07 9.71 -3.56
C PRO A 235 14.74 10.42 -3.81
N LEU A 236 13.72 10.14 -2.97
CA LEU A 236 12.40 10.74 -3.15
C LEU A 236 12.28 12.15 -2.58
N GLY A 237 13.17 12.54 -1.70
CA GLY A 237 13.08 13.79 -0.93
C GLY A 237 12.01 13.76 0.16
N VAL A 238 11.51 12.58 0.53
CA VAL A 238 10.49 12.37 1.57
C VAL A 238 10.92 11.27 2.54
N LYS A 239 10.32 11.27 3.74
CA LYS A 239 10.53 10.20 4.70
C LYS A 239 9.84 8.92 4.19
N SER A 240 10.55 7.78 4.20
CA SER A 240 10.02 6.50 3.77
C SER A 240 10.21 5.39 4.80
N GLY A 241 9.15 4.63 5.03
CA GLY A 241 9.13 3.42 5.85
C GLY A 241 8.71 2.20 5.02
N LEU A 242 9.31 1.05 5.29
CA LEU A 242 8.91 -0.21 4.67
C LEU A 242 8.58 -1.23 5.77
N VAL A 243 7.44 -1.91 5.63
CA VAL A 243 7.08 -3.06 6.47
C VAL A 243 7.17 -4.31 5.61
N SER A 244 8.02 -5.26 5.99
CA SER A 244 8.22 -6.51 5.26
C SER A 244 7.66 -7.68 6.06
N ALA A 245 6.69 -8.40 5.50
CA ALA A 245 6.26 -9.72 5.92
C ALA A 245 7.02 -10.83 5.17
N SER A 246 7.95 -10.44 4.27
CA SER A 246 8.83 -11.31 3.47
C SER A 246 8.13 -12.08 2.35
N LEU A 247 6.89 -11.74 1.99
CA LEU A 247 6.23 -12.35 0.83
C LEU A 247 6.51 -11.57 -0.46
N PHE A 248 6.06 -10.31 -0.52
CA PHE A 248 6.23 -9.45 -1.70
C PHE A 248 7.32 -8.38 -1.52
N LEU A 249 7.78 -8.19 -0.31
CA LEU A 249 8.91 -7.32 0.01
C LEU A 249 9.93 -8.12 0.82
N SER A 250 10.98 -8.58 0.18
CA SER A 250 12.03 -9.33 0.88
C SER A 250 12.85 -8.42 1.82
N PRO A 251 13.48 -8.97 2.88
CA PRO A 251 14.44 -8.22 3.70
C PRO A 251 15.55 -7.58 2.88
N THR A 252 16.04 -8.26 1.84
CA THR A 252 17.08 -7.75 0.93
C THR A 252 16.58 -6.56 0.11
N ALA A 253 15.37 -6.63 -0.44
CA ALA A 253 14.76 -5.51 -1.16
C ALA A 253 14.54 -4.31 -0.24
N SER A 254 14.07 -4.54 0.99
CA SER A 254 13.93 -3.49 2.02
C SER A 254 15.28 -2.84 2.34
N ALA A 255 16.33 -3.62 2.55
CA ALA A 255 17.67 -3.11 2.83
C ALA A 255 18.24 -2.32 1.64
N ARG A 256 18.02 -2.79 0.41
CA ARG A 256 18.41 -2.08 -0.82
C ARG A 256 17.72 -0.72 -0.87
N TRP A 257 16.40 -0.67 -0.72
CA TRP A 257 15.64 0.59 -0.68
C TRP A 257 16.21 1.57 0.35
N VAL A 258 16.33 1.14 1.62
CA VAL A 258 16.83 1.99 2.72
C VAL A 258 18.22 2.51 2.42
N THR A 259 19.09 1.67 1.86
CA THR A 259 20.46 2.04 1.51
C THR A 259 20.49 3.12 0.43
N GLU A 260 19.76 2.91 -0.66
CA GLU A 260 19.73 3.88 -1.77
C GLU A 260 19.03 5.18 -1.39
N ALA A 261 17.94 5.14 -0.65
CA ALA A 261 17.27 6.33 -0.14
C ALA A 261 18.20 7.18 0.76
N ARG A 262 18.92 6.53 1.67
CA ARG A 262 19.87 7.21 2.59
C ARG A 262 21.10 7.79 1.89
N LYS A 263 21.60 7.17 0.82
CA LYS A 263 22.65 7.77 -0.02
C LYS A 263 22.20 9.13 -0.56
N GLY A 264 20.94 9.27 -0.90
CA GLY A 264 20.32 10.52 -1.33
C GLY A 264 19.86 11.44 -0.19
N LYS A 265 20.20 11.12 1.06
CA LYS A 265 19.85 11.86 2.30
C LYS A 265 18.37 11.76 2.70
N ASP A 266 17.59 10.85 2.13
CA ASP A 266 16.23 10.59 2.60
C ASP A 266 16.27 9.92 3.98
N LYS A 267 15.34 10.31 4.86
CA LYS A 267 15.07 9.56 6.10
C LYS A 267 14.32 8.28 5.71
N SER A 268 14.97 7.14 5.81
CA SER A 268 14.39 5.85 5.44
C SER A 268 14.66 4.78 6.48
N SER A 269 13.66 3.92 6.75
CA SER A 269 13.76 2.80 7.69
C SER A 269 12.90 1.62 7.25
N ALA A 270 13.17 0.44 7.81
CA ALA A 270 12.38 -0.76 7.54
C ALA A 270 12.09 -1.51 8.83
N LEU A 271 10.88 -2.06 8.94
CA LEU A 271 10.44 -3.03 9.93
C LEU A 271 10.34 -4.40 9.25
N ILE A 272 11.18 -5.35 9.67
CA ILE A 272 11.22 -6.70 9.10
C ILE A 272 10.53 -7.65 10.08
N LEU A 273 9.44 -8.28 9.64
CA LEU A 273 8.59 -9.19 10.41
C LEU A 273 8.63 -10.59 9.79
N GLY A 274 9.79 -11.24 9.86
CA GLY A 274 9.97 -12.59 9.31
C GLY A 274 9.01 -13.61 9.92
N GLY A 275 8.47 -14.50 9.08
CA GLY A 275 7.51 -15.51 9.49
C GLY A 275 6.06 -15.02 9.67
N THR A 276 5.81 -13.72 9.50
CA THR A 276 4.46 -13.13 9.54
C THR A 276 3.75 -13.35 8.19
N GLY A 277 2.43 -13.46 8.21
CA GLY A 277 1.63 -13.52 6.99
C GLY A 277 1.46 -12.15 6.34
N HIS A 278 1.12 -12.18 5.05
CA HIS A 278 0.95 -10.99 4.22
C HIS A 278 -0.17 -10.06 4.69
N PHE A 279 -1.24 -10.61 5.28
CA PHE A 279 -2.41 -9.84 5.69
C PHE A 279 -2.39 -9.45 7.17
N GLU A 280 -1.61 -10.13 8.01
CA GLU A 280 -1.45 -9.81 9.43
C GLU A 280 -0.84 -8.42 9.64
N VAL A 281 -0.03 -7.93 8.69
CA VAL A 281 0.62 -6.62 8.76
C VAL A 281 -0.31 -5.42 8.49
N ILE A 282 -1.55 -5.69 8.04
CA ILE A 282 -2.59 -4.65 7.88
C ILE A 282 -3.82 -4.90 8.76
N ALA A 283 -3.77 -5.93 9.61
CA ALA A 283 -4.91 -6.37 10.42
C ALA A 283 -4.79 -5.85 11.86
N PRO A 284 -5.53 -4.81 12.26
CA PRO A 284 -5.65 -4.43 13.66
C PRO A 284 -6.05 -5.63 14.52
N GLY A 285 -5.29 -5.86 15.60
CA GLY A 285 -5.51 -7.01 16.49
C GLY A 285 -4.71 -8.27 16.12
N SER A 286 -3.99 -8.31 15.01
CA SER A 286 -3.05 -9.40 14.71
C SER A 286 -1.90 -9.45 15.73
N PRO A 287 -1.20 -10.59 15.87
CA PRO A 287 -0.07 -10.72 16.81
C PRO A 287 1.06 -9.72 16.57
N VAL A 288 1.23 -9.22 15.35
CA VAL A 288 2.30 -8.26 14.97
C VAL A 288 1.81 -6.82 14.95
N TRP A 289 0.51 -6.59 15.13
CA TRP A 289 -0.12 -5.29 14.92
C TRP A 289 0.51 -4.17 15.74
N SER A 290 0.82 -4.41 17.02
CA SER A 290 1.40 -3.38 17.89
C SER A 290 2.73 -2.83 17.35
N GLN A 291 3.56 -3.69 16.74
CA GLN A 291 4.82 -3.29 16.12
C GLN A 291 4.57 -2.50 14.83
N VAL A 292 3.64 -2.98 14.01
CA VAL A 292 3.26 -2.30 12.76
C VAL A 292 2.63 -0.94 13.06
N GLU A 293 1.69 -0.87 14.00
CA GLU A 293 1.05 0.40 14.39
C GLU A 293 2.08 1.42 14.89
N ALA A 294 2.97 1.03 15.79
CA ALA A 294 4.01 1.91 16.29
C ALA A 294 4.90 2.45 15.16
N PHE A 295 5.32 1.58 14.24
CA PHE A 295 6.10 1.96 13.07
C PHE A 295 5.33 2.91 12.14
N LEU A 296 4.06 2.61 11.84
CA LEU A 296 3.20 3.48 11.02
C LEU A 296 3.08 4.87 11.63
N LEU A 297 2.77 4.97 12.93
CA LEU A 297 2.60 6.25 13.61
C LEU A 297 3.86 7.08 13.62
N GLU A 298 5.03 6.45 13.75
CA GLU A 298 6.32 7.13 13.66
C GLU A 298 6.61 7.61 12.24
N GLN A 299 6.45 6.71 11.25
CA GLN A 299 6.87 7.00 9.87
C GLN A 299 5.90 7.93 9.13
N LEU A 300 4.59 7.82 9.35
CA LEU A 300 3.57 8.65 8.70
C LEU A 300 3.49 10.08 9.26
N LYS A 301 4.14 10.34 10.39
CA LYS A 301 4.17 11.68 10.96
C LYS A 301 4.99 12.62 10.07
N VAL A 302 4.32 13.61 9.48
CA VAL A 302 4.94 14.71 8.74
C VAL A 302 5.16 15.87 9.70
N GLU A 303 6.40 16.31 9.83
CA GLU A 303 6.75 17.50 10.61
C GLU A 303 6.27 18.77 9.88
N LYS A 304 5.91 19.82 10.65
CA LYS A 304 5.49 21.12 10.10
C LYS A 304 6.66 21.86 9.48
#